data_0370850d7266ea4278ad0765d83556ae
#
_entry.id   0370850d7266ea4278ad0765d83556ae
#
_cell.length_a   1.000
_cell.length_b   1.000
_cell.length_c   1.000
_cell.angle_alpha   90.00
_cell.angle_beta   90.00
_cell.angle_gamma   90.00
#
_symmetry.space_group_name_H-M   'P 1'
#
loop_
_entity.id
_entity.type
_entity.pdbx_description
1 polymer ?
#
loop_
_entity_poly.entity_id
_entity_poly.type
_entity_poly.pdbx_seq_one_letter_code
_entity_poly.pdbx_strand_id
1 'polypeptide(L)'
;AAPVCIIAPISSWAAAVTSSVPSDSGINGFAVFIQTIPYNLYAILTLVMLVAITLLRVDFGPMKRHEMNAIAGDLFTTPGRPYEGNEEEVIKENSHVLDLILPVAVLIASCIISMIYTGGFFEGVSFVDAFAGSDASVGLVLGGAVTLAFTFVYYMMRDVLTFQEFTECIPDGFKSMIAPIMILTLAWTLSGMTNLLGAKIFVADLVEHSAQGMQGFLPMIIFLVAAFLAFATGTSWGTFSILIPIVIGVFPSGQMMAISISSCLAGAVCGDHCSPISDTTIMASAGGHCEHVNHV
;
A
#
# COMPACT_ATOMS: atom_id res chain seq x y z
N ALA A 1 2.15 1.03 5.78
CA ALA A 1 0.84 0.49 5.36
C ALA A 1 0.97 -0.87 4.69
N ALA A 2 1.78 -1.03 3.62
CA ALA A 2 1.89 -2.27 2.86
C ALA A 2 2.21 -3.53 3.70
N PRO A 3 3.15 -3.52 4.68
CA PRO A 3 3.39 -4.68 5.53
C PRO A 3 2.19 -5.13 6.35
N VAL A 4 1.32 -4.20 6.75
CA VAL A 4 0.06 -4.54 7.43
C VAL A 4 -0.95 -5.12 6.45
N CYS A 5 -1.12 -4.48 5.29
CA CYS A 5 -2.11 -4.89 4.29
C CYS A 5 -1.85 -6.29 3.74
N ILE A 6 -0.55 -6.66 3.56
CA ILE A 6 -0.18 -7.96 2.98
C ILE A 6 -0.35 -9.15 3.95
N ILE A 7 -0.56 -8.88 5.23
CA ILE A 7 -0.89 -9.90 6.24
C ILE A 7 -2.31 -9.77 6.78
N ALA A 8 -3.05 -8.74 6.35
CA ALA A 8 -4.44 -8.52 6.77
C ALA A 8 -5.40 -9.24 5.80
N PRO A 9 -6.17 -10.23 6.29
CA PRO A 9 -7.10 -10.98 5.43
C PRO A 9 -8.22 -10.10 4.82
N ILE A 10 -8.51 -8.99 5.48
CA ILE A 10 -9.55 -8.03 5.07
C ILE A 10 -8.85 -6.80 4.46
N SER A 11 -8.18 -6.99 3.34
CA SER A 11 -7.51 -5.90 2.63
C SER A 11 -7.71 -6.05 1.12
N SER A 12 -7.61 -4.93 0.39
CA SER A 12 -7.58 -4.95 -1.07
C SER A 12 -6.42 -5.80 -1.63
N TRP A 13 -5.36 -6.00 -0.82
CA TRP A 13 -4.24 -6.87 -1.17
C TRP A 13 -4.64 -8.35 -1.20
N ALA A 14 -5.47 -8.79 -0.25
CA ALA A 14 -6.01 -10.15 -0.27
C ALA A 14 -6.84 -10.39 -1.54
N ALA A 15 -7.66 -9.42 -1.94
CA ALA A 15 -8.42 -9.49 -3.19
C ALA A 15 -7.50 -9.53 -4.42
N ALA A 16 -6.47 -8.68 -4.47
CA ALA A 16 -5.53 -8.62 -5.58
C ALA A 16 -4.68 -9.91 -5.72
N VAL A 17 -4.22 -10.48 -4.62
CA VAL A 17 -3.50 -11.76 -4.62
C VAL A 17 -4.43 -12.89 -5.07
N THR A 18 -5.67 -12.91 -4.57
CA THR A 18 -6.68 -13.89 -4.98
C THR A 18 -6.95 -13.85 -6.48
N SER A 19 -7.11 -12.64 -7.04
CA SER A 19 -7.35 -12.46 -8.48
C SER A 19 -6.12 -12.76 -9.35
N SER A 20 -4.93 -12.80 -8.78
CA SER A 20 -3.69 -13.15 -9.47
C SER A 20 -3.48 -14.68 -9.60
N VAL A 21 -4.25 -15.47 -8.87
CA VAL A 21 -4.24 -16.93 -8.99
C VAL A 21 -5.03 -17.33 -10.24
N PRO A 22 -4.45 -18.13 -11.17
CA PRO A 22 -5.13 -18.52 -12.40
C PRO A 22 -6.42 -19.30 -12.10
N SER A 23 -7.51 -18.92 -12.76
CA SER A 23 -8.84 -19.52 -12.55
C SER A 23 -8.90 -21.01 -12.93
N ASP A 24 -8.05 -21.44 -13.85
CA ASP A 24 -7.93 -22.80 -14.35
C ASP A 24 -7.09 -23.72 -13.44
N SER A 25 -6.39 -23.12 -12.47
CA SER A 25 -5.55 -23.88 -11.51
C SER A 25 -6.35 -24.71 -10.51
N GLY A 26 -7.64 -24.45 -10.33
CA GLY A 26 -8.47 -25.08 -9.29
C GLY A 26 -8.08 -24.70 -7.85
N ILE A 27 -7.22 -23.72 -7.67
CA ILE A 27 -6.68 -23.29 -6.38
C ILE A 27 -7.53 -22.11 -5.84
N ASN A 28 -7.94 -22.21 -4.59
CA ASN A 28 -8.60 -21.10 -3.92
C ASN A 28 -7.56 -20.02 -3.54
N GLY A 29 -7.53 -18.91 -4.27
CA GLY A 29 -6.55 -17.85 -4.11
C GLY A 29 -6.58 -17.20 -2.72
N PHE A 30 -7.75 -17.06 -2.09
CA PHE A 30 -7.86 -16.54 -0.74
C PHE A 30 -7.24 -17.51 0.29
N ALA A 31 -7.47 -18.80 0.15
CA ALA A 31 -6.84 -19.81 1.01
C ALA A 31 -5.31 -19.80 0.87
N VAL A 32 -4.81 -19.64 -0.36
CA VAL A 32 -3.36 -19.46 -0.61
C VAL A 32 -2.84 -18.21 0.08
N PHE A 33 -3.54 -17.07 -0.05
CA PHE A 33 -3.14 -15.84 0.63
C PHE A 33 -3.00 -16.05 2.15
N ILE A 34 -3.99 -16.67 2.80
CA ILE A 34 -3.91 -16.97 4.24
C ILE A 34 -2.71 -17.84 4.57
N GLN A 35 -2.42 -18.87 3.75
CA GLN A 35 -1.26 -19.74 3.94
C GLN A 35 0.08 -19.03 3.80
N THR A 36 0.16 -17.94 3.06
CA THR A 36 1.40 -17.18 2.89
C THR A 36 1.75 -16.29 4.08
N ILE A 37 0.76 -15.89 4.89
CA ILE A 37 0.95 -14.93 5.99
C ILE A 37 2.08 -15.33 6.95
N PRO A 38 2.13 -16.56 7.50
CA PRO A 38 3.18 -16.93 8.45
C PRO A 38 4.59 -16.99 7.85
N TYR A 39 4.70 -17.07 6.53
CA TYR A 39 5.98 -17.11 5.81
C TYR A 39 6.42 -15.73 5.34
N ASN A 40 5.59 -14.70 5.45
CA ASN A 40 5.93 -13.34 5.03
C ASN A 40 6.83 -12.66 6.08
N LEU A 41 8.09 -13.11 6.11
CA LEU A 41 9.07 -12.63 7.08
C LEU A 41 9.35 -11.13 6.92
N TYR A 42 9.29 -10.59 5.70
CA TYR A 42 9.51 -9.17 5.47
C TYR A 42 8.47 -8.32 6.21
N ALA A 43 7.19 -8.63 6.04
CA ALA A 43 6.11 -7.91 6.71
C ALA A 43 6.20 -8.04 8.23
N ILE A 44 6.42 -9.27 8.72
CA ILE A 44 6.51 -9.55 10.16
C ILE A 44 7.71 -8.81 10.78
N LEU A 45 8.90 -8.93 10.18
CA LEU A 45 10.12 -8.28 10.67
C LEU A 45 10.04 -6.76 10.60
N THR A 46 9.39 -6.19 9.57
CA THR A 46 9.16 -4.75 9.48
C THR A 46 8.30 -4.25 10.64
N LEU A 47 7.24 -4.98 10.99
CA LEU A 47 6.39 -4.61 12.14
C LEU A 47 7.15 -4.75 13.46
N VAL A 48 7.90 -5.84 13.64
CA VAL A 48 8.77 -6.03 14.81
C VAL A 48 9.80 -4.91 14.91
N MET A 49 10.45 -4.55 13.81
CA MET A 49 11.41 -3.46 13.74
C MET A 49 10.78 -2.12 14.14
N LEU A 50 9.58 -1.81 13.62
CA LEU A 50 8.83 -0.61 13.95
C LEU A 50 8.57 -0.50 15.46
N VAL A 51 8.07 -1.57 16.06
CA VAL A 51 7.82 -1.64 17.52
C VAL A 51 9.13 -1.52 18.30
N ALA A 52 10.17 -2.24 17.88
CA ALA A 52 11.46 -2.23 18.55
C ALA A 52 12.12 -0.83 18.52
N ILE A 53 12.16 -0.16 17.37
CA ILE A 53 12.71 1.19 17.25
C ILE A 53 11.94 2.18 18.14
N THR A 54 10.61 2.10 18.12
CA THR A 54 9.76 2.98 18.94
C THR A 54 9.97 2.76 20.44
N LEU A 55 10.03 1.51 20.90
CA LEU A 55 10.20 1.17 22.32
C LEU A 55 11.62 1.45 22.81
N LEU A 56 12.63 1.15 22.01
CA LEU A 56 14.03 1.34 22.35
C LEU A 56 14.51 2.78 22.14
N ARG A 57 13.71 3.61 21.44
CA ARG A 57 14.07 4.99 21.05
C ARG A 57 15.45 5.06 20.37
N VAL A 58 15.68 4.15 19.43
CA VAL A 58 16.94 4.04 18.69
C VAL A 58 16.74 4.60 17.29
N ASP A 59 17.49 5.65 16.99
CA ASP A 59 17.54 6.23 15.66
C ASP A 59 18.89 5.96 15.01
N PHE A 60 18.89 5.56 13.75
CA PHE A 60 20.10 5.23 13.00
C PHE A 60 20.05 5.83 11.58
N GLY A 61 21.22 5.90 10.95
CA GLY A 61 21.35 6.43 9.60
C GLY A 61 20.84 7.86 9.43
N PRO A 62 20.20 8.19 8.30
CA PRO A 62 19.65 9.53 8.04
C PRO A 62 18.58 9.95 9.05
N MET A 63 17.76 9.00 9.54
CA MET A 63 16.70 9.29 10.54
C MET A 63 17.24 9.93 11.80
N LYS A 64 18.42 9.50 12.27
CA LYS A 64 19.05 10.11 13.45
C LYS A 64 19.29 11.62 13.28
N ARG A 65 19.66 12.05 12.07
CA ARG A 65 19.86 13.47 11.76
C ARG A 65 18.53 14.24 11.80
N HIS A 66 17.47 13.68 11.22
CA HIS A 66 16.14 14.28 11.24
C HIS A 66 15.61 14.40 12.66
N GLU A 67 15.75 13.35 13.46
CA GLU A 67 15.32 13.35 14.87
C GLU A 67 16.09 14.39 15.70
N MET A 68 17.41 14.45 15.55
CA MET A 68 18.23 15.44 16.26
C MET A 68 17.84 16.88 15.90
N ASN A 69 17.55 17.16 14.64
CA ASN A 69 17.10 18.46 14.19
C ASN A 69 15.70 18.78 14.74
N ALA A 70 14.78 17.81 14.74
CA ALA A 70 13.45 17.97 15.31
C ALA A 70 13.48 18.27 16.81
N ILE A 71 14.36 17.58 17.57
CA ILE A 71 14.60 17.88 18.99
C ILE A 71 15.14 19.30 19.19
N ALA A 72 15.95 19.80 18.25
CA ALA A 72 16.45 21.18 18.26
C ALA A 72 15.41 22.22 17.80
N GLY A 73 14.21 21.81 17.43
CA GLY A 73 13.12 22.66 16.97
C GLY A 73 13.05 22.87 15.45
N ASP A 74 13.94 22.22 14.68
CA ASP A 74 13.93 22.26 13.21
C ASP A 74 13.29 21.00 12.65
N LEU A 75 12.04 21.09 12.24
CA LEU A 75 11.28 19.99 11.64
C LEU A 75 11.64 19.74 10.17
N PHE A 76 12.31 20.69 9.52
CA PHE A 76 12.58 20.67 8.08
C PHE A 76 14.09 20.54 7.80
N THR A 77 14.64 19.36 7.94
CA THR A 77 16.07 19.06 7.75
C THR A 77 16.57 19.28 6.31
N THR A 78 15.68 19.25 5.34
CA THR A 78 16.00 19.35 3.90
C THR A 78 16.41 20.76 3.53
N PRO A 79 17.53 20.98 2.77
CA PRO A 79 18.01 22.32 2.44
C PRO A 79 17.00 23.20 1.67
N GLY A 80 16.12 22.58 0.85
CA GLY A 80 15.09 23.29 0.09
C GLY A 80 13.86 23.67 0.89
N ARG A 81 13.68 23.10 2.07
CA ARG A 81 12.55 23.32 3.01
C ARG A 81 11.18 23.43 2.31
N PRO A 82 10.78 22.50 1.45
CA PRO A 82 9.62 22.63 0.58
C PRO A 82 8.29 22.74 1.33
N TYR A 83 8.26 22.37 2.62
CA TYR A 83 7.08 22.41 3.49
C TYR A 83 7.18 23.50 4.57
N GLU A 84 8.26 24.31 4.58
CA GLU A 84 8.40 25.46 5.47
C GLU A 84 7.46 26.58 4.98
N GLY A 85 6.62 27.08 5.87
CA GLY A 85 5.67 28.14 5.54
C GLY A 85 4.26 27.64 5.22
N ASN A 86 3.96 26.37 5.38
CA ASN A 86 2.60 25.95 5.63
C ASN A 86 2.18 26.68 6.92
N GLU A 87 1.21 27.58 6.79
CA GLU A 87 0.75 28.49 7.85
C GLU A 87 0.55 27.72 9.15
N GLU A 88 0.91 28.35 10.29
CA GLU A 88 0.59 27.80 11.61
C GLU A 88 -0.90 27.49 11.63
N GLU A 89 -1.23 26.20 11.63
CA GLU A 89 -2.62 25.77 11.69
C GLU A 89 -3.23 26.33 12.98
N VAL A 90 -4.17 27.23 12.83
CA VAL A 90 -4.87 27.84 13.97
C VAL A 90 -5.73 26.75 14.61
N ILE A 91 -5.22 26.19 15.71
CA ILE A 91 -5.97 25.22 16.51
C ILE A 91 -7.15 25.95 17.15
N LYS A 92 -8.36 25.61 16.73
CA LYS A 92 -9.58 26.16 17.34
C LYS A 92 -9.78 25.56 18.73
N GLU A 93 -10.13 26.39 19.71
CA GLU A 93 -10.34 25.97 21.11
C GLU A 93 -11.40 24.88 21.28
N ASN A 94 -12.35 24.75 20.35
CA ASN A 94 -13.42 23.75 20.36
C ASN A 94 -13.03 22.42 19.73
N SER A 95 -11.78 22.22 19.31
CA SER A 95 -11.32 20.99 18.68
C SER A 95 -11.17 19.85 19.69
N HIS A 96 -11.75 18.70 19.40
CA HIS A 96 -11.64 17.50 20.20
C HIS A 96 -11.01 16.36 19.40
N VAL A 97 -10.34 15.44 20.07
CA VAL A 97 -9.77 14.23 19.44
C VAL A 97 -10.81 13.42 18.67
N LEU A 98 -12.09 13.47 19.08
CA LEU A 98 -13.19 12.82 18.38
C LEU A 98 -13.45 13.41 16.99
N ASP A 99 -13.09 14.66 16.76
CA ASP A 99 -13.28 15.33 15.46
C ASP A 99 -12.32 14.74 14.40
N LEU A 100 -11.25 14.07 14.84
CA LEU A 100 -10.38 13.28 13.97
C LEU A 100 -10.79 11.80 13.93
N ILE A 101 -11.01 11.18 15.10
CA ILE A 101 -11.26 9.73 15.20
C ILE A 101 -12.56 9.33 14.49
N LEU A 102 -13.63 10.09 14.64
CA LEU A 102 -14.94 9.74 14.11
C LEU A 102 -14.99 9.75 12.57
N PRO A 103 -14.50 10.77 11.86
CA PRO A 103 -14.40 10.72 10.40
C PRO A 103 -13.54 9.55 9.89
N VAL A 104 -12.41 9.25 10.55
CA VAL A 104 -11.56 8.12 10.19
C VAL A 104 -12.28 6.78 10.39
N ALA A 105 -12.99 6.60 11.50
CA ALA A 105 -13.78 5.41 11.76
C ALA A 105 -14.91 5.23 10.72
N VAL A 106 -15.59 6.32 10.37
CA VAL A 106 -16.63 6.33 9.32
C VAL A 106 -16.00 6.02 7.96
N LEU A 107 -14.83 6.55 7.65
CA LEU A 107 -14.11 6.24 6.41
C LEU A 107 -13.82 4.74 6.29
N ILE A 108 -13.27 4.13 7.33
CA ILE A 108 -12.98 2.70 7.34
C ILE A 108 -14.26 1.89 7.15
N ALA A 109 -15.30 2.21 7.93
CA ALA A 109 -16.57 1.49 7.86
C ALA A 109 -17.25 1.63 6.50
N SER A 110 -17.34 2.85 5.95
CA SER A 110 -17.97 3.11 4.66
C SER A 110 -17.19 2.49 3.50
N CYS A 111 -15.86 2.51 3.54
CA CYS A 111 -15.03 1.82 2.53
C CYS A 111 -15.25 0.30 2.57
N ILE A 112 -15.27 -0.32 3.76
CA ILE A 112 -15.55 -1.76 3.88
C ILE A 112 -16.95 -2.08 3.33
N ILE A 113 -17.98 -1.33 3.74
CA ILE A 113 -19.35 -1.54 3.27
C ILE A 113 -19.45 -1.36 1.75
N SER A 114 -18.80 -0.34 1.19
CA SER A 114 -18.80 -0.09 -0.25
C SER A 114 -18.07 -1.18 -1.02
N MET A 115 -16.97 -1.72 -0.48
CA MET A 115 -16.26 -2.85 -1.10
C MET A 115 -17.13 -4.10 -1.15
N ILE A 116 -17.75 -4.51 -0.03
CA ILE A 116 -18.64 -5.68 -0.03
C ILE A 116 -19.90 -5.45 -0.88
N TYR A 117 -20.37 -4.20 -1.00
CA TYR A 117 -21.47 -3.84 -1.90
C TYR A 117 -21.07 -4.09 -3.36
N THR A 118 -19.91 -3.60 -3.81
CA THR A 118 -19.45 -3.83 -5.19
C THR A 118 -19.16 -5.30 -5.48
N GLY A 119 -18.87 -6.11 -4.45
CA GLY A 119 -18.65 -7.55 -4.56
C GLY A 119 -19.93 -8.40 -4.50
N GLY A 120 -21.12 -7.79 -4.44
CA GLY A 120 -22.39 -8.51 -4.52
C GLY A 120 -22.84 -9.16 -3.20
N PHE A 121 -22.33 -8.73 -2.06
CA PHE A 121 -22.74 -9.26 -0.73
C PHE A 121 -24.26 -9.19 -0.51
N PHE A 122 -24.87 -8.06 -0.90
CA PHE A 122 -26.31 -7.85 -0.76
C PHE A 122 -27.14 -8.65 -1.79
N GLU A 123 -26.49 -9.28 -2.76
CA GLU A 123 -27.09 -10.19 -3.75
C GLU A 123 -26.98 -11.67 -3.31
N GLY A 124 -26.44 -11.93 -2.12
CA GLY A 124 -26.35 -13.27 -1.53
C GLY A 124 -24.99 -13.94 -1.65
N VAL A 125 -23.97 -13.23 -2.13
CA VAL A 125 -22.57 -13.71 -2.12
C VAL A 125 -22.04 -13.73 -0.68
N SER A 126 -21.21 -14.73 -0.34
CA SER A 126 -20.61 -14.78 1.00
C SER A 126 -19.73 -13.55 1.27
N PHE A 127 -19.54 -13.15 2.53
CA PHE A 127 -18.71 -11.99 2.89
C PHE A 127 -17.29 -12.08 2.32
N VAL A 128 -16.67 -13.27 2.39
CA VAL A 128 -15.31 -13.51 1.90
C VAL A 128 -15.23 -13.39 0.38
N ASP A 129 -16.17 -13.99 -0.32
CA ASP A 129 -16.20 -13.97 -1.79
C ASP A 129 -16.58 -12.58 -2.32
N ALA A 130 -17.50 -11.89 -1.65
CA ALA A 130 -17.86 -10.51 -1.99
C ALA A 130 -16.66 -9.57 -1.79
N PHE A 131 -15.91 -9.73 -0.72
CA PHE A 131 -14.71 -8.93 -0.48
C PHE A 131 -13.59 -9.25 -1.49
N ALA A 132 -13.37 -10.51 -1.81
CA ALA A 132 -12.39 -10.96 -2.81
C ALA A 132 -12.75 -10.52 -4.23
N GLY A 133 -14.04 -10.50 -4.57
CA GLY A 133 -14.56 -10.05 -5.87
C GLY A 133 -14.88 -8.55 -5.96
N SER A 134 -14.56 -7.76 -4.92
CA SER A 134 -14.90 -6.34 -4.88
C SER A 134 -14.11 -5.51 -5.90
N ASP A 135 -14.76 -4.50 -6.50
CA ASP A 135 -14.07 -3.42 -7.18
C ASP A 135 -13.58 -2.40 -6.15
N ALA A 136 -12.30 -2.54 -5.75
CA ALA A 136 -11.70 -1.70 -4.73
C ALA A 136 -11.69 -0.22 -5.15
N SER A 137 -11.50 0.09 -6.43
CA SER A 137 -11.45 1.47 -6.91
C SER A 137 -12.80 2.16 -6.74
N VAL A 138 -13.88 1.51 -7.18
CA VAL A 138 -15.25 2.01 -7.03
C VAL A 138 -15.65 2.04 -5.56
N GLY A 139 -15.34 0.98 -4.79
CA GLY A 139 -15.63 0.90 -3.37
C GLY A 139 -15.01 2.02 -2.54
N LEU A 140 -13.74 2.35 -2.80
CA LEU A 140 -13.04 3.44 -2.11
C LEU A 140 -13.59 4.82 -2.47
N VAL A 141 -13.96 5.05 -3.74
CA VAL A 141 -14.57 6.32 -4.15
C VAL A 141 -15.94 6.51 -3.49
N LEU A 142 -16.78 5.48 -3.47
CA LEU A 142 -18.09 5.54 -2.82
C LEU A 142 -17.95 5.75 -1.31
N GLY A 143 -17.06 4.98 -0.65
CA GLY A 143 -16.78 5.11 0.77
C GLY A 143 -16.24 6.48 1.14
N GLY A 144 -15.33 7.03 0.32
CA GLY A 144 -14.79 8.38 0.47
C GLY A 144 -15.87 9.47 0.32
N ALA A 145 -16.75 9.34 -0.68
CA ALA A 145 -17.85 10.28 -0.89
C ALA A 145 -18.84 10.30 0.29
N VAL A 146 -19.21 9.12 0.79
CA VAL A 146 -20.08 9.00 1.99
C VAL A 146 -19.40 9.62 3.20
N THR A 147 -18.11 9.36 3.39
CA THR A 147 -17.35 9.94 4.51
C THR A 147 -17.25 11.46 4.41
N LEU A 148 -17.00 11.99 3.22
CA LEU A 148 -16.95 13.44 3.00
C LEU A 148 -18.28 14.11 3.36
N ALA A 149 -19.40 13.52 2.91
CA ALA A 149 -20.73 14.01 3.24
C ALA A 149 -21.02 13.94 4.75
N PHE A 150 -20.64 12.82 5.40
CA PHE A 150 -20.75 12.68 6.85
C PHE A 150 -19.92 13.72 7.60
N THR A 151 -18.65 13.88 7.22
CA THR A 151 -17.72 14.82 7.86
C THR A 151 -18.22 16.26 7.72
N PHE A 152 -18.75 16.62 6.55
CA PHE A 152 -19.38 17.91 6.32
C PHE A 152 -20.50 18.16 7.33
N VAL A 153 -21.47 17.26 7.42
CA VAL A 153 -22.61 17.41 8.35
C VAL A 153 -22.15 17.44 9.79
N TYR A 154 -21.22 16.56 10.15
CA TYR A 154 -20.69 16.45 11.50
C TYR A 154 -19.98 17.74 11.94
N TYR A 155 -19.09 18.30 11.08
CA TYR A 155 -18.36 19.53 11.40
C TYR A 155 -19.25 20.76 11.45
N MET A 156 -20.31 20.82 10.59
CA MET A 156 -21.30 21.89 10.68
C MET A 156 -22.13 21.81 11.96
N MET A 157 -22.52 20.61 12.40
CA MET A 157 -23.29 20.43 13.65
C MET A 157 -22.45 20.71 14.91
N ARG A 158 -21.15 20.51 14.83
CA ARG A 158 -20.21 20.70 15.94
C ARG A 158 -19.58 22.10 15.98
N ASP A 159 -19.85 22.92 14.97
CA ASP A 159 -19.20 24.23 14.81
C ASP A 159 -17.66 24.16 14.78
N VAL A 160 -17.12 23.04 14.27
CA VAL A 160 -15.65 22.86 14.14
C VAL A 160 -15.13 23.74 13.03
N LEU A 161 -15.82 23.75 11.87
CA LEU A 161 -15.52 24.58 10.70
C LEU A 161 -16.76 25.35 10.25
N THR A 162 -16.55 26.52 9.70
CA THR A 162 -17.60 27.23 8.95
C THR A 162 -17.79 26.59 7.57
N PHE A 163 -18.94 26.84 6.95
CA PHE A 163 -19.19 26.38 5.57
C PHE A 163 -18.12 26.85 4.59
N GLN A 164 -17.66 28.09 4.75
CA GLN A 164 -16.63 28.65 3.88
C GLN A 164 -15.29 27.92 4.07
N GLU A 165 -14.83 27.75 5.31
CA GLU A 165 -13.60 27.02 5.61
C GLU A 165 -13.65 25.59 5.06
N PHE A 166 -14.77 24.87 5.24
CA PHE A 166 -14.92 23.51 4.70
C PHE A 166 -14.83 23.47 3.18
N THR A 167 -15.47 24.42 2.50
CA THR A 167 -15.43 24.47 1.02
C THR A 167 -14.07 24.89 0.49
N GLU A 168 -13.29 25.67 1.23
CA GLU A 168 -11.90 26.01 0.90
C GLU A 168 -10.94 24.85 1.08
N CYS A 169 -11.19 23.92 2.03
CA CYS A 169 -10.40 22.71 2.21
C CYS A 169 -10.45 21.77 0.97
N ILE A 170 -11.54 21.78 0.21
CA ILE A 170 -11.68 20.88 -0.96
C ILE A 170 -10.66 21.20 -2.06
N PRO A 171 -10.57 22.46 -2.59
CA PRO A 171 -9.54 22.79 -3.57
C PRO A 171 -8.12 22.64 -3.01
N ASP A 172 -7.90 22.87 -1.72
CA ASP A 172 -6.57 22.71 -1.14
C ASP A 172 -6.18 21.24 -1.03
N GLY A 173 -7.12 20.35 -0.71
CA GLY A 173 -6.95 18.91 -0.82
C GLY A 173 -6.61 18.47 -2.25
N PHE A 174 -7.29 19.00 -3.26
CA PHE A 174 -6.94 18.75 -4.66
C PHE A 174 -5.54 19.24 -5.02
N LYS A 175 -5.15 20.44 -4.61
CA LYS A 175 -3.81 20.98 -4.85
C LYS A 175 -2.72 20.11 -4.22
N SER A 176 -2.93 19.62 -3.01
CA SER A 176 -1.96 18.76 -2.31
C SER A 176 -1.74 17.43 -3.03
N MET A 177 -2.76 16.96 -3.77
CA MET A 177 -2.69 15.69 -4.52
C MET A 177 -2.16 15.83 -5.96
N ILE A 178 -1.95 17.06 -6.46
CA ILE A 178 -1.48 17.27 -7.85
C ILE A 178 -0.12 16.60 -8.07
N ALA A 179 0.87 16.85 -7.20
CA ALA A 179 2.20 16.27 -7.36
C ALA A 179 2.18 14.72 -7.26
N PRO A 180 1.55 14.09 -6.25
CA PRO A 180 1.39 12.63 -6.22
C PRO A 180 0.71 12.06 -7.47
N ILE A 181 -0.38 12.68 -7.95
CA ILE A 181 -1.11 12.21 -9.14
C ILE A 181 -0.22 12.29 -10.39
N MET A 182 0.54 13.37 -10.56
CA MET A 182 1.46 13.51 -11.68
C MET A 182 2.55 12.43 -11.67
N ILE A 183 3.18 12.21 -10.51
CA ILE A 183 4.21 11.19 -10.37
C ILE A 183 3.63 9.79 -10.63
N LEU A 184 2.47 9.47 -10.06
CA LEU A 184 1.79 8.21 -10.29
C LEU A 184 1.46 7.99 -11.78
N THR A 185 0.95 9.02 -12.47
CA THR A 185 0.63 8.93 -13.89
C THR A 185 1.87 8.60 -14.73
N LEU A 186 3.00 9.26 -14.43
CA LEU A 186 4.27 8.99 -15.11
C LEU A 186 4.81 7.60 -14.77
N ALA A 187 4.71 7.17 -13.50
CA ALA A 187 5.13 5.86 -13.05
C ALA A 187 4.31 4.75 -13.74
N TRP A 188 3.00 4.88 -13.82
CA TRP A 188 2.14 3.92 -14.54
C TRP A 188 2.44 3.88 -16.03
N THR A 189 2.74 5.03 -16.64
CA THR A 189 3.18 5.09 -18.05
C THR A 189 4.47 4.31 -18.24
N LEU A 190 5.47 4.51 -17.36
CA LEU A 190 6.74 3.79 -17.39
C LEU A 190 6.52 2.27 -17.19
N SER A 191 5.70 1.89 -16.22
CA SER A 191 5.33 0.49 -15.98
C SER A 191 4.65 -0.14 -17.21
N GLY A 192 3.73 0.59 -17.85
CA GLY A 192 3.10 0.17 -19.10
C GLY A 192 4.10 -0.05 -20.22
N MET A 193 5.06 0.86 -20.41
CA MET A 193 6.14 0.73 -21.39
C MET A 193 7.03 -0.49 -21.09
N THR A 194 7.39 -0.71 -19.84
CA THR A 194 8.19 -1.86 -19.41
C THR A 194 7.47 -3.18 -19.72
N ASN A 195 6.16 -3.23 -19.53
CA ASN A 195 5.35 -4.39 -19.90
C ASN A 195 5.33 -4.62 -21.43
N LEU A 196 5.23 -3.58 -22.23
CA LEU A 196 5.28 -3.67 -23.70
C LEU A 196 6.65 -4.14 -24.21
N LEU A 197 7.72 -3.83 -23.50
CA LEU A 197 9.08 -4.33 -23.78
C LEU A 197 9.25 -5.83 -23.44
N GLY A 198 8.23 -6.48 -22.94
CA GLY A 198 8.26 -7.92 -22.66
C GLY A 198 8.94 -8.30 -21.35
N ALA A 199 9.03 -7.38 -20.38
CA ALA A 199 9.63 -7.65 -19.07
C ALA A 199 9.02 -8.90 -18.39
N LYS A 200 7.71 -9.12 -18.56
CA LYS A 200 7.03 -10.32 -18.06
C LYS A 200 7.63 -11.62 -18.61
N ILE A 201 7.84 -11.67 -19.93
CA ILE A 201 8.38 -12.86 -20.64
C ILE A 201 9.80 -13.10 -20.19
N PHE A 202 10.62 -12.04 -20.12
CA PHE A 202 12.02 -12.13 -19.68
C PHE A 202 12.12 -12.68 -18.25
N VAL A 203 11.30 -12.19 -17.33
CA VAL A 203 11.30 -12.64 -15.92
C VAL A 203 10.78 -14.07 -15.80
N ALA A 204 9.75 -14.45 -16.55
CA ALA A 204 9.26 -15.84 -16.60
C ALA A 204 10.37 -16.80 -17.06
N ASP A 205 11.03 -16.48 -18.16
CA ASP A 205 12.15 -17.26 -18.70
C ASP A 205 13.32 -17.38 -17.70
N LEU A 206 13.66 -16.28 -17.02
CA LEU A 206 14.70 -16.29 -16.00
C LEU A 206 14.36 -17.22 -14.82
N VAL A 207 13.12 -17.19 -14.33
CA VAL A 207 12.67 -18.04 -13.22
C VAL A 207 12.61 -19.52 -13.65
N GLU A 208 12.05 -19.83 -14.81
CA GLU A 208 11.98 -21.20 -15.34
C GLU A 208 13.35 -21.84 -15.52
N HIS A 209 14.29 -21.11 -16.10
CA HIS A 209 15.66 -21.61 -16.28
C HIS A 209 16.43 -21.78 -14.97
N SER A 210 16.14 -20.95 -13.97
CA SER A 210 16.75 -21.04 -12.63
C SER A 210 16.19 -22.20 -11.81
N ALA A 211 14.99 -22.70 -12.12
CA ALA A 211 14.32 -23.76 -11.36
C ALA A 211 14.96 -25.16 -11.52
N GLN A 212 15.66 -25.40 -12.65
CA GLN A 212 16.25 -26.70 -12.93
C GLN A 212 17.55 -26.95 -12.12
N GLY A 213 17.39 -27.48 -10.91
CA GLY A 213 18.50 -27.90 -10.04
C GLY A 213 18.66 -27.15 -8.73
N MET A 214 17.91 -26.07 -8.50
CA MET A 214 18.01 -25.24 -7.29
C MET A 214 16.67 -25.03 -6.56
N GLN A 215 15.79 -26.03 -6.58
CA GLN A 215 14.44 -25.91 -6.02
C GLN A 215 14.39 -25.39 -4.57
N GLY A 216 15.37 -25.75 -3.73
CA GLY A 216 15.44 -25.27 -2.36
C GLY A 216 15.81 -23.79 -2.22
N PHE A 217 16.46 -23.20 -3.23
CA PHE A 217 16.82 -21.78 -3.27
C PHE A 217 15.82 -20.92 -4.05
N LEU A 218 14.87 -21.54 -4.70
CA LEU A 218 13.91 -20.85 -5.56
C LEU A 218 13.13 -19.73 -4.83
N PRO A 219 12.65 -19.89 -3.58
CA PRO A 219 12.01 -18.81 -2.85
C PRO A 219 12.92 -17.58 -2.68
N MET A 220 14.22 -17.78 -2.46
CA MET A 220 15.19 -16.68 -2.38
C MET A 220 15.35 -15.97 -3.73
N ILE A 221 15.46 -16.75 -4.82
CA ILE A 221 15.56 -16.19 -6.18
C ILE A 221 14.30 -15.40 -6.53
N ILE A 222 13.12 -15.95 -6.24
CA ILE A 222 11.84 -15.27 -6.44
C ILE A 222 11.77 -13.97 -5.65
N PHE A 223 12.21 -13.97 -4.39
CA PHE A 223 12.28 -12.76 -3.58
C PHE A 223 13.14 -11.68 -4.24
N LEU A 224 14.35 -12.02 -4.67
CA LEU A 224 15.28 -11.07 -5.30
C LEU A 224 14.75 -10.54 -6.64
N VAL A 225 14.19 -11.42 -7.47
CA VAL A 225 13.55 -11.03 -8.74
C VAL A 225 12.36 -10.14 -8.50
N ALA A 226 11.50 -10.47 -7.54
CA ALA A 226 10.35 -9.66 -7.18
C ALA A 226 10.78 -8.29 -6.64
N ALA A 227 11.80 -8.24 -5.79
CA ALA A 227 12.32 -6.99 -5.24
C ALA A 227 12.90 -6.08 -6.34
N PHE A 228 13.70 -6.65 -7.25
CA PHE A 228 14.26 -5.91 -8.38
C PHE A 228 13.16 -5.41 -9.34
N LEU A 229 12.19 -6.27 -9.65
CA LEU A 229 11.10 -5.91 -10.57
C LEU A 229 10.21 -4.82 -9.95
N ALA A 230 9.84 -4.95 -8.67
CA ALA A 230 9.04 -3.95 -7.97
C ALA A 230 9.78 -2.63 -7.83
N PHE A 231 11.08 -2.65 -7.54
CA PHE A 231 11.92 -1.47 -7.53
C PHE A 231 11.94 -0.76 -8.88
N ALA A 232 12.12 -1.52 -9.97
CA ALA A 232 12.23 -0.97 -11.32
C ALA A 232 10.89 -0.46 -11.88
N THR A 233 9.77 -1.05 -11.47
CA THR A 233 8.43 -0.70 -11.97
C THR A 233 7.67 0.23 -11.04
N GLY A 234 8.10 0.34 -9.78
CA GLY A 234 7.41 1.13 -8.75
C GLY A 234 6.05 0.55 -8.33
N THR A 235 5.84 -0.75 -8.52
CA THR A 235 4.56 -1.37 -8.16
C THR A 235 4.71 -2.80 -7.66
N SER A 236 4.28 -3.03 -6.42
CA SER A 236 4.16 -4.38 -5.87
C SER A 236 3.06 -5.17 -6.57
N TRP A 237 1.94 -4.54 -6.89
CA TRP A 237 0.77 -5.18 -7.50
C TRP A 237 1.08 -5.76 -8.87
N GLY A 238 1.73 -4.97 -9.73
CA GLY A 238 2.18 -5.43 -11.05
C GLY A 238 3.15 -6.60 -10.93
N THR A 239 4.04 -6.55 -9.95
CA THR A 239 5.07 -7.57 -9.73
C THR A 239 4.47 -8.91 -9.31
N PHE A 240 3.66 -8.96 -8.26
CA PHE A 240 3.11 -10.24 -7.81
C PHE A 240 2.06 -10.79 -8.77
N SER A 241 1.32 -9.95 -9.49
CA SER A 241 0.37 -10.40 -10.52
C SER A 241 1.05 -11.14 -11.68
N ILE A 242 2.31 -10.84 -11.94
CA ILE A 242 3.13 -11.53 -12.93
C ILE A 242 3.70 -12.83 -12.33
N LEU A 243 4.26 -12.76 -11.14
CA LEU A 243 5.06 -13.83 -10.58
C LEU A 243 4.23 -14.95 -9.93
N ILE A 244 3.05 -14.64 -9.34
CA ILE A 244 2.21 -15.66 -8.71
C ILE A 244 1.81 -16.79 -9.69
N PRO A 245 1.31 -16.52 -10.91
CA PRO A 245 1.03 -17.56 -11.88
C PRO A 245 2.25 -18.42 -12.23
N ILE A 246 3.43 -17.80 -12.33
CA ILE A 246 4.69 -18.51 -12.61
C ILE A 246 5.05 -19.42 -11.44
N VAL A 247 4.96 -18.92 -10.21
CA VAL A 247 5.23 -19.72 -9.00
C VAL A 247 4.29 -20.92 -8.90
N ILE A 248 3.00 -20.73 -9.20
CA ILE A 248 2.02 -21.83 -9.21
C ILE A 248 2.33 -22.84 -10.32
N GLY A 249 2.80 -22.39 -11.48
CA GLY A 249 3.26 -23.28 -12.55
C GLY A 249 4.43 -24.17 -12.14
N VAL A 250 5.36 -23.65 -11.33
CA VAL A 250 6.51 -24.40 -10.82
C VAL A 250 6.16 -25.27 -9.60
N PHE A 251 5.35 -24.73 -8.69
CA PHE A 251 4.88 -25.41 -7.48
C PHE A 251 3.34 -25.40 -7.44
N PRO A 252 2.68 -26.40 -8.03
CA PRO A 252 1.21 -26.41 -8.14
C PRO A 252 0.51 -26.69 -6.81
N SER A 253 1.23 -27.12 -5.75
CA SER A 253 0.65 -27.39 -4.43
C SER A 253 1.71 -27.53 -3.35
N GLY A 254 1.27 -27.53 -2.09
CA GLY A 254 2.12 -27.82 -0.94
C GLY A 254 2.81 -26.62 -0.32
N GLN A 255 3.64 -26.90 0.67
CA GLN A 255 4.31 -25.88 1.47
C GLN A 255 5.25 -24.99 0.64
N MET A 256 5.95 -25.56 -0.35
CA MET A 256 6.87 -24.81 -1.20
C MET A 256 6.14 -23.76 -2.06
N MET A 257 4.91 -24.04 -2.49
CA MET A 257 4.06 -23.05 -3.16
C MET A 257 3.79 -21.85 -2.21
N ALA A 258 3.34 -22.13 -1.00
CA ALA A 258 3.04 -21.05 -0.03
C ALA A 258 4.29 -20.22 0.33
N ILE A 259 5.44 -20.86 0.54
CA ILE A 259 6.71 -20.16 0.82
C ILE A 259 7.15 -19.33 -0.38
N SER A 260 7.06 -19.86 -1.59
CA SER A 260 7.49 -19.16 -2.80
C SER A 260 6.57 -17.98 -3.14
N ILE A 261 5.26 -18.12 -2.98
CA ILE A 261 4.31 -17.01 -3.13
C ILE A 261 4.56 -15.96 -2.04
N SER A 262 4.78 -16.39 -0.81
CA SER A 262 5.14 -15.47 0.27
C SER A 262 6.43 -14.69 -0.02
N SER A 263 7.45 -15.36 -0.54
CA SER A 263 8.71 -14.73 -0.96
C SER A 263 8.51 -13.74 -2.11
N CYS A 264 7.63 -14.07 -3.05
CA CYS A 264 7.22 -13.16 -4.11
C CYS A 264 6.56 -11.89 -3.55
N LEU A 265 5.58 -12.05 -2.66
CA LEU A 265 4.88 -10.94 -2.02
C LEU A 265 5.82 -10.09 -1.15
N ALA A 266 6.70 -10.74 -0.38
CA ALA A 266 7.70 -10.08 0.45
C ALA A 266 8.70 -9.27 -0.39
N GLY A 267 9.21 -9.86 -1.48
CA GLY A 267 10.10 -9.21 -2.42
C GLY A 267 9.45 -8.03 -3.13
N ALA A 268 8.21 -8.22 -3.59
CA ALA A 268 7.45 -7.14 -4.23
C ALA A 268 7.26 -5.94 -3.31
N VAL A 269 6.90 -6.15 -2.03
CA VAL A 269 6.78 -5.06 -1.06
C VAL A 269 8.14 -4.45 -0.71
N CYS A 270 9.18 -5.26 -0.58
CA CYS A 270 10.53 -4.77 -0.30
C CYS A 270 11.05 -3.85 -1.42
N GLY A 271 10.92 -4.27 -2.68
CA GLY A 271 11.33 -3.47 -3.83
C GLY A 271 10.52 -2.19 -3.98
N ASP A 272 9.23 -2.27 -3.73
CA ASP A 272 8.30 -1.15 -3.75
C ASP A 272 8.68 -0.09 -2.70
N HIS A 273 8.99 -0.49 -1.48
CA HIS A 273 9.42 0.42 -0.41
C HIS A 273 10.74 1.14 -0.69
N CYS A 274 11.59 0.56 -1.53
CA CYS A 274 12.87 1.16 -1.91
C CYS A 274 12.78 1.95 -3.23
N SER A 275 11.64 1.91 -3.92
CA SER A 275 11.48 2.53 -5.23
C SER A 275 11.09 4.00 -5.14
N PRO A 276 11.85 4.90 -5.79
CA PRO A 276 11.49 6.32 -5.84
C PRO A 276 10.27 6.63 -6.74
N ILE A 277 9.81 5.66 -7.50
CA ILE A 277 8.63 5.80 -8.37
C ILE A 277 7.42 5.02 -7.85
N SER A 278 7.50 4.49 -6.63
CA SER A 278 6.41 3.73 -6.02
C SER A 278 5.27 4.65 -5.54
N ASP A 279 4.05 4.21 -5.79
CA ASP A 279 2.84 4.87 -5.28
C ASP A 279 2.81 4.91 -3.75
N THR A 280 3.28 3.84 -3.08
CA THR A 280 3.31 3.76 -1.61
C THR A 280 4.29 4.76 -1.00
N THR A 281 5.49 4.92 -1.56
CA THR A 281 6.50 5.87 -1.07
C THR A 281 6.10 7.32 -1.38
N ILE A 282 5.52 7.57 -2.56
CA ILE A 282 5.03 8.89 -2.96
C ILE A 282 3.92 9.37 -2.02
N MET A 283 2.92 8.51 -1.79
CA MET A 283 1.80 8.85 -0.91
C MET A 283 2.23 8.99 0.56
N ALA A 284 3.16 8.14 1.03
CA ALA A 284 3.67 8.23 2.39
C ALA A 284 4.47 9.52 2.61
N SER A 285 5.34 9.89 1.68
CA SER A 285 6.12 11.13 1.78
C SER A 285 5.24 12.38 1.71
N ALA A 286 4.23 12.39 0.83
CA ALA A 286 3.28 13.49 0.73
C ALA A 286 2.45 13.64 2.01
N GLY A 287 1.92 12.52 2.55
CA GLY A 287 1.14 12.54 3.80
C GLY A 287 1.96 12.87 5.05
N GLY A 288 3.27 12.57 5.03
CA GLY A 288 4.19 12.89 6.12
C GLY A 288 4.85 14.28 6.00
N HIS A 289 4.51 15.05 4.96
CA HIS A 289 5.19 16.31 4.61
C HIS A 289 6.71 16.15 4.58
N CYS A 290 7.18 15.01 4.11
CA CYS A 290 8.59 14.69 3.96
C CYS A 290 8.99 14.81 2.50
N GLU A 291 10.17 15.35 2.24
CA GLU A 291 10.68 15.36 0.87
C GLU A 291 10.87 13.92 0.37
N HIS A 292 10.31 13.64 -0.79
CA HIS A 292 10.21 12.28 -1.32
C HIS A 292 11.57 11.57 -1.43
N VAL A 293 12.60 12.26 -1.92
CA VAL A 293 13.96 11.71 -2.05
C VAL A 293 14.60 11.38 -0.70
N ASN A 294 14.22 12.08 0.38
CA ASN A 294 14.70 11.76 1.73
C ASN A 294 13.90 10.64 2.39
N HIS A 295 12.67 10.37 1.91
CA HIS A 295 11.85 9.28 2.40
C HIS A 295 12.30 7.93 1.84
N VAL A 296 12.74 7.88 0.58
CA VAL A 296 13.27 6.69 -0.11
C VAL A 296 14.74 6.49 0.20
#